data_c926d32cc28705f96aaeced818f713f1
#
_entry.id   c926d32cc28705f96aaeced818f713f1
#
_cell.length_a   1.000
_cell.length_b   1.000
_cell.length_c   1.000
_cell.angle_alpha   90.00
_cell.angle_beta   90.00
_cell.angle_gamma   90.00
#
_symmetry.space_group_name_H-M   'P 1'
#
loop_
_entity.id
_entity.type
_entity.pdbx_description
1 polymer ?
#
loop_
_entity_poly.entity_id
_entity_poly.type
_entity_poly.pdbx_seq_one_letter_code
_entity_poly.pdbx_strand_id
1 'polypeptide(L)' 'MSIYHGIRITVEDKNLPIQEFYDDLEVAKARQKDLIEHYQGVYQNNINWLMQFQGLTQEQASQAVERTVVEIEIVGEEAN' A
#
# COMPACT_ATOMS: atom_id res chain seq x y z
N MET A 1 -17.32 -23.18 -2.71
CA MET A 1 -16.09 -22.68 -2.05
C MET A 1 -15.57 -21.50 -2.84
N SER A 2 -15.46 -20.38 -2.18
CA SER A 2 -14.99 -19.14 -2.83
C SER A 2 -13.71 -18.68 -2.18
N ILE A 3 -12.74 -18.31 -3.03
CA ILE A 3 -11.49 -17.74 -2.58
C ILE A 3 -11.50 -16.26 -2.94
N TYR A 4 -11.26 -15.41 -1.96
CA TYR A 4 -11.17 -13.97 -2.17
C TYR A 4 -9.75 -13.50 -1.94
N HIS A 5 -9.36 -12.54 -2.73
CA HIS A 5 -8.05 -11.88 -2.64
C HIS A 5 -8.25 -10.51 -2.05
N GLY A 6 -7.79 -10.32 -0.83
CA GLY A 6 -7.90 -9.04 -0.14
C GLY A 6 -6.68 -8.19 -0.37
N ILE A 7 -6.88 -6.88 -0.42
CA ILE A 7 -5.78 -5.94 -0.53
C ILE A 7 -5.35 -5.54 0.88
N ARG A 8 -4.15 -5.96 1.26
CA ARG A 8 -3.57 -5.62 2.56
C ARG A 8 -2.67 -4.40 2.41
N ILE A 9 -3.00 -3.34 3.12
CA ILE A 9 -2.20 -2.12 3.16
C ILE A 9 -1.53 -2.06 4.52
N THR A 10 -0.21 -1.93 4.52
CA THR A 10 0.58 -1.82 5.74
C THR A 10 1.33 -0.50 5.70
N VAL A 11 1.16 0.32 6.73
CA VAL A 11 1.83 1.62 6.87
C VAL A 11 2.72 1.55 8.10
N GLU A 12 4.04 1.60 7.88
CA GLU A 12 5.05 1.51 8.96
C GLU A 12 4.76 0.37 9.92
N ASP A 13 4.68 -0.84 9.40
CA ASP A 13 4.44 -2.09 10.15
C ASP A 13 3.04 -2.22 10.76
N LYS A 14 2.14 -1.26 10.49
CA LYS A 14 0.76 -1.34 10.95
C LYS A 14 -0.13 -1.83 9.82
N ASN A 15 -0.77 -2.96 10.03
CA ASN A 15 -1.72 -3.51 9.07
C ASN A 15 -3.05 -2.78 9.19
N LEU A 16 -3.49 -2.18 8.09
CA LEU A 16 -4.82 -1.58 8.05
C LEU A 16 -5.86 -2.67 7.80
N PRO A 17 -7.11 -2.49 8.24
CA PRO A 17 -8.17 -3.44 7.92
C PRO A 17 -8.34 -3.58 6.41
N ILE A 18 -8.54 -4.81 5.93
CA ILE A 18 -8.79 -5.05 4.51
C ILE A 18 -10.19 -4.56 4.18
N GLN A 19 -10.29 -3.68 3.19
CA GLN A 19 -11.56 -3.11 2.76
C GLN A 19 -11.94 -3.50 1.34
N GLU A 20 -10.99 -4.05 0.57
CA GLU A 20 -11.24 -4.44 -0.81
C GLU A 20 -10.98 -5.93 -0.95
N PHE A 21 -11.93 -6.62 -1.55
CA PHE A 21 -11.88 -8.06 -1.78
C PHE A 21 -12.27 -8.35 -3.21
N TYR A 22 -11.50 -9.21 -3.87
CA TYR A 22 -11.72 -9.57 -5.27
C TYR A 22 -11.71 -11.10 -5.39
N ASP A 23 -12.65 -11.62 -6.14
CA ASP A 23 -12.66 -13.06 -6.44
C ASP A 23 -11.74 -13.42 -7.61
N ASP A 24 -11.35 -12.44 -8.42
CA ASP A 24 -10.44 -12.62 -9.54
C ASP A 24 -9.06 -12.08 -9.18
N LEU A 25 -8.07 -12.96 -9.20
CA LEU A 25 -6.70 -12.59 -8.86
C LEU A 25 -6.13 -11.52 -9.80
N GLU A 26 -6.46 -11.57 -11.08
CA GLU A 26 -5.95 -10.60 -12.04
C GLU A 26 -6.51 -9.19 -11.77
N VAL A 27 -7.77 -9.13 -11.34
CA VAL A 27 -8.38 -7.85 -10.93
C VAL A 27 -7.69 -7.33 -9.66
N ALA A 28 -7.42 -8.21 -8.70
CA ALA A 28 -6.71 -7.84 -7.49
C ALA A 28 -5.30 -7.32 -7.79
N LYS A 29 -4.58 -7.97 -8.72
CA LYS A 29 -3.25 -7.53 -9.13
C LYS A 29 -3.27 -6.16 -9.80
N ALA A 30 -4.27 -5.90 -10.63
CA ALA A 30 -4.43 -4.60 -11.28
C ALA A 30 -4.68 -3.50 -10.23
N ARG A 31 -5.52 -3.78 -9.26
CA ARG A 31 -5.79 -2.84 -8.17
C ARG A 31 -4.56 -2.62 -7.31
N GLN A 32 -3.82 -3.69 -6.99
CA GLN A 32 -2.57 -3.58 -6.26
C GLN A 32 -1.58 -2.66 -6.96
N LYS A 33 -1.44 -2.82 -8.28
CA LYS A 33 -0.53 -1.98 -9.06
C LYS A 33 -0.92 -0.51 -8.98
N ASP A 34 -2.21 -0.21 -9.13
CA ASP A 34 -2.71 1.16 -9.03
C ASP A 34 -2.43 1.76 -7.66
N LEU A 35 -2.64 0.99 -6.60
CA LEU A 35 -2.38 1.45 -5.24
C LEU A 35 -0.90 1.67 -4.99
N ILE A 36 -0.04 0.78 -5.48
CA ILE A 36 1.41 0.94 -5.35
C ILE A 36 1.85 2.24 -6.02
N GLU A 37 1.39 2.50 -7.24
CA GLU A 37 1.72 3.73 -7.95
C GLU A 37 1.23 4.97 -7.19
N HIS A 38 0.02 4.90 -6.65
CA HIS A 38 -0.54 5.99 -5.86
C HIS A 38 0.32 6.29 -4.63
N TYR A 39 0.65 5.27 -3.84
CA TYR A 39 1.42 5.46 -2.61
C TYR A 39 2.88 5.84 -2.87
N GLN A 40 3.46 5.38 -3.98
CA GLN A 40 4.79 5.84 -4.40
C GLN A 40 4.78 7.33 -4.71
N GLY A 41 3.72 7.81 -5.37
CA GLY A 41 3.56 9.23 -5.65
C GLY A 41 3.43 10.06 -4.38
N VAL A 42 2.61 9.61 -3.44
CA VAL A 42 2.44 10.26 -2.13
C VAL A 42 3.77 10.30 -1.37
N TYR A 43 4.47 9.18 -1.34
CA TYR A 43 5.76 9.07 -0.67
C TYR A 43 6.77 10.07 -1.25
N GLN A 44 6.89 10.11 -2.58
CA GLN A 44 7.83 11.02 -3.25
C GLN A 44 7.45 12.48 -3.03
N ASN A 45 6.16 12.80 -3.07
CA ASN A 45 5.69 14.17 -2.82
C ASN A 45 6.03 14.61 -1.40
N ASN A 46 5.87 13.73 -0.43
CA ASN A 46 6.20 14.04 0.96
C ASN A 46 7.70 14.26 1.15
N ILE A 47 8.53 13.46 0.49
CA ILE A 47 9.99 13.65 0.49
C ILE A 47 10.34 15.01 -0.08
N ASN A 48 9.78 15.35 -1.23
CA ASN A 48 10.05 16.63 -1.88
C ASN A 48 9.65 17.82 -1.00
N TRP A 49 8.50 17.70 -0.33
CA TRP A 49 8.01 18.74 0.58
C TRP A 49 8.98 18.95 1.76
N LEU A 50 9.45 17.85 2.37
CA LEU A 50 10.39 17.92 3.49
C LEU A 50 11.72 18.54 3.07
N MET A 51 12.21 18.19 1.89
CA MET A 51 13.44 18.77 1.37
C MET A 51 13.31 20.26 1.11
N GLN A 52 12.16 20.65 0.54
CA GLN A 52 11.93 22.05 0.16
C GLN A 52 11.65 22.95 1.35
N PHE A 53 10.80 22.52 2.28
CA PHE A 53 10.31 23.35 3.37
C PHE A 53 11.00 23.13 4.71
N GLN A 54 11.58 21.95 4.92
CA GLN A 54 12.29 21.63 6.16
C GLN A 54 13.81 21.58 5.99
N GLY A 55 14.30 21.74 4.77
CA GLY A 55 15.73 21.74 4.48
C GLY A 55 16.42 20.40 4.72
N LEU A 56 15.67 19.29 4.72
CA LEU A 56 16.24 17.97 4.93
C LEU A 56 16.93 17.47 3.66
N THR A 57 17.95 16.62 3.83
CA THR A 57 18.51 15.89 2.70
C THR A 57 17.51 14.82 2.24
N GLN A 58 17.72 14.30 1.02
CA GLN A 58 16.88 13.23 0.51
C GLN A 58 16.86 12.02 1.45
N GLU A 59 18.02 11.66 1.98
CA GLU A 59 18.14 10.54 2.90
C GLU A 59 17.35 10.79 4.20
N GLN A 60 17.49 11.98 4.78
CA GLN A 60 16.75 12.34 5.98
C GLN A 60 15.24 12.37 5.74
N ALA A 61 14.82 12.93 4.60
CA ALA A 61 13.41 12.99 4.24
C ALA A 61 12.83 11.59 4.04
N SER A 62 13.56 10.71 3.35
CA SER A 62 13.09 9.34 3.11
C SER A 62 12.93 8.53 4.39
N GLN A 63 13.74 8.82 5.41
CA GLN A 63 13.62 8.16 6.72
C GLN A 63 12.45 8.71 7.54
N ALA A 64 12.05 9.95 7.30
CA ALA A 64 10.99 10.61 8.04
C ALA A 64 9.59 10.33 7.49
N VAL A 65 9.49 9.90 6.23
CA VAL A 65 8.20 9.63 5.59
C VAL A 65 7.80 8.17 5.79
N GLU A 66 6.55 7.95 6.20
CA GLU A 66 6.01 6.62 6.38
C GLU A 66 5.93 5.86 5.06
N ARG A 67 6.30 4.59 5.11
CA ARG A 67 6.26 3.71 3.95
C ARG A 67 5.00 2.89 3.97
N THR A 68 4.38 2.75 2.80
CA THR A 68 3.18 1.95 2.61
C THR A 68 3.50 0.76 1.71
N VAL A 69 3.10 -0.41 2.15
CA VAL A 69 3.25 -1.66 1.39
C VAL A 69 1.86 -2.17 1.05
N VAL A 70 1.67 -2.59 -0.19
CA VAL A 70 0.39 -3.12 -0.67
C VAL A 70 0.60 -4.55 -1.12
N GLU A 71 -0.08 -5.48 -0.48
CA GLU A 71 0.06 -6.90 -0.75
C GLU A 71 -1.32 -7.53 -1.00
N ILE A 72 -1.33 -8.67 -1.67
CA ILE A 72 -2.54 -9.45 -1.87
C ILE A 72 -2.51 -10.64 -0.92
N GLU A 73 -3.57 -10.82 -0.15
CA GLU A 73 -3.73 -11.95 0.76
C GLU A 73 -4.93 -12.78 0.36
N ILE A 74 -4.83 -14.07 0.55
CA ILE A 74 -6.00 -14.95 0.44
C ILE A 74 -6.78 -14.81 1.72
N VAL A 75 -8.01 -14.27 1.61
CA VAL A 75 -8.90 -14.07 2.75
C VAL A 75 -10.27 -14.62 2.41
N GLY A 76 -10.94 -15.16 3.37
CA GLY A 76 -12.30 -15.62 3.14
C GLY A 76 -12.38 -16.83 2.24
N GLU A 77 -11.86 -17.93 2.69
CA GLU A 77 -12.18 -19.21 2.10
C GLU A 77 -13.49 -19.66 2.70
N GLU A 78 -14.52 -19.70 1.87
CA GLU A 78 -15.79 -20.22 2.34
C GLU A 78 -15.70 -21.71 2.52
N ALA A 79 -15.68 -22.14 3.76
CA ALA A 79 -15.79 -23.53 4.10
C ALA A 79 -17.27 -23.85 4.32
N ASN A 80 -17.84 -24.60 3.47
CA ASN A 80 -19.20 -25.08 3.65
C ASN A 80 -19.20 -26.55 4.05
#